data_d982b25763f45c7905fc122bdf3c5561
#
_entry.id   d982b25763f45c7905fc122bdf3c5561
#
_cell.length_a   1.000
_cell.length_b   1.000
_cell.length_c   1.000
_cell.angle_alpha   90.00
_cell.angle_beta   90.00
_cell.angle_gamma   90.00
#
_symmetry.space_group_name_H-M   'P 1'
#
loop_
_entity.id
_entity.type
_entity.pdbx_description
1 polymer ?
#
loop_
_entity_poly.entity_id
_entity_poly.type
_entity_poly.pdbx_seq_one_letter_code
_entity_poly.pdbx_strand_id
1 'polypeptide(L)'
;ITPQGVLKAPPSATTVGKIKAAAAGQAGSAQARLFGPLPWTFDFEDGTVPRHWIGAGPRFKVTDLGGSKRLHKPPVTSGLSRSTVFVGPATMKGYTVEADLLATRQGRRLPDMGLINQGYTLDVMGRQQKLQLRTWGAELDKSANAPFAVEPDTWYRAKLRVDVAGDKGTVRGKVWKKGEPEPEAWTISLEDPIVVQEGAPGIYGDSVTEIYYDDFTVKVNE
;
A
#
# COMPACT_ATOMS: atom_id res chain seq x y z
N ILE A 1 10.78 -23.50 16.33
CA ILE A 1 9.54 -24.29 16.20
C ILE A 1 9.46 -25.19 17.40
N THR A 2 8.30 -25.26 18.06
CA THR A 2 8.09 -26.20 19.18
C THR A 2 7.99 -27.63 18.66
N PRO A 3 8.14 -28.65 19.55
CA PRO A 3 7.91 -30.07 19.17
C PRO A 3 6.51 -30.31 18.56
N GLN A 4 5.53 -29.50 18.89
CA GLN A 4 4.15 -29.53 18.35
C GLN A 4 4.01 -28.79 17.02
N GLY A 5 5.10 -28.30 16.41
CA GLY A 5 5.12 -27.61 15.13
C GLY A 5 4.71 -26.12 15.19
N VAL A 6 4.60 -25.53 16.37
CA VAL A 6 4.22 -24.11 16.52
C VAL A 6 5.45 -23.22 16.30
N LEU A 7 5.35 -22.31 15.35
CA LEU A 7 6.35 -21.26 15.13
C LEU A 7 6.17 -20.16 16.19
N LYS A 8 7.17 -19.96 17.05
CA LYS A 8 7.22 -18.83 17.98
C LYS A 8 8.19 -17.78 17.42
N ALA A 9 7.74 -16.55 17.33
CA ALA A 9 8.56 -15.41 16.96
C ALA A 9 8.59 -14.40 18.13
N PRO A 10 9.63 -13.55 18.23
CA PRO A 10 9.60 -12.42 19.12
C PRO A 10 8.40 -11.51 18.81
N PRO A 11 7.68 -10.98 19.82
CA PRO A 11 6.46 -10.20 19.60
C PRO A 11 6.65 -8.96 18.73
N SER A 12 7.84 -8.39 18.69
CA SER A 12 8.18 -7.18 17.93
C SER A 12 8.81 -7.46 16.56
N ALA A 13 8.96 -8.73 16.18
CA ALA A 13 9.70 -9.06 14.95
C ALA A 13 8.84 -8.84 13.70
N THR A 14 9.25 -7.90 12.86
CA THR A 14 8.81 -7.83 11.46
C THR A 14 9.93 -8.39 10.59
N THR A 15 9.75 -9.60 10.07
CA THR A 15 10.80 -10.31 9.35
C THR A 15 10.24 -11.39 8.42
N VAL A 16 11.14 -11.96 7.61
CA VAL A 16 10.84 -13.10 6.76
C VAL A 16 11.78 -14.25 7.09
N GLY A 17 11.22 -15.43 7.25
CA GLY A 17 11.96 -16.66 7.52
C GLY A 17 11.60 -17.77 6.53
N LYS A 18 12.45 -18.79 6.45
CA LYS A 18 12.19 -20.02 5.70
C LYS A 18 12.05 -21.17 6.68
N ILE A 19 10.90 -21.81 6.69
CA ILE A 19 10.65 -23.04 7.43
C ILE A 19 11.02 -24.19 6.50
N LYS A 20 11.86 -25.12 7.00
CA LYS A 20 12.19 -26.36 6.29
C LYS A 20 11.65 -27.53 7.10
N ALA A 21 11.07 -28.50 6.44
CA ALA A 21 10.65 -29.76 7.02
C ALA A 21 11.16 -30.94 6.18
N ALA A 22 11.54 -32.02 6.85
CA ALA A 22 11.93 -33.27 6.21
C ALA A 22 11.29 -34.42 6.96
N ALA A 23 10.75 -35.39 6.23
CA ALA A 23 10.18 -36.62 6.75
C ALA A 23 10.26 -37.72 5.69
N ALA A 24 10.60 -38.94 6.08
CA ALA A 24 10.65 -40.16 5.22
C ALA A 24 11.42 -39.92 3.90
N GLY A 25 12.57 -39.23 3.95
CA GLY A 25 13.40 -38.95 2.77
C GLY A 25 12.90 -37.85 1.85
N GLN A 26 11.75 -37.23 2.18
CA GLN A 26 11.21 -36.04 1.47
C GLN A 26 11.53 -34.78 2.25
N ALA A 27 11.81 -33.69 1.54
CA ALA A 27 12.05 -32.39 2.13
C ALA A 27 11.19 -31.31 1.47
N GLY A 28 10.63 -30.42 2.27
CA GLY A 28 9.83 -29.28 1.83
C GLY A 28 10.25 -27.98 2.51
N SER A 29 9.86 -26.87 1.94
CA SER A 29 10.06 -25.58 2.60
C SER A 29 8.92 -24.60 2.31
N ALA A 30 8.61 -23.75 3.31
CA ALA A 30 7.66 -22.66 3.19
C ALA A 30 8.33 -21.35 3.64
N GLN A 31 7.88 -20.23 3.05
CA GLN A 31 8.28 -18.91 3.51
C GLN A 31 7.26 -18.43 4.56
N ALA A 32 7.75 -18.03 5.72
CA ALA A 32 6.95 -17.37 6.75
C ALA A 32 7.25 -15.87 6.77
N ARG A 33 6.21 -15.05 6.85
CA ARG A 33 6.32 -13.62 7.09
C ARG A 33 5.74 -13.31 8.46
N LEU A 34 6.49 -12.58 9.24
CA LEU A 34 6.12 -12.20 10.60
C LEU A 34 5.98 -10.69 10.64
N PHE A 35 4.94 -10.22 11.29
CA PHE A 35 4.66 -8.80 11.44
C PHE A 35 4.48 -8.50 12.93
N GLY A 36 5.25 -7.54 13.43
CA GLY A 36 5.07 -6.99 14.76
C GLY A 36 3.75 -6.20 14.88
N PRO A 37 3.43 -5.70 16.08
CA PRO A 37 2.27 -4.84 16.28
C PRO A 37 2.42 -3.52 15.51
N LEU A 38 1.27 -2.87 15.24
CA LEU A 38 1.25 -1.50 14.72
C LEU A 38 1.73 -0.50 15.80
N PRO A 39 2.28 0.66 15.42
CA PRO A 39 2.42 1.19 14.05
C PRO A 39 3.61 0.61 13.29
N TRP A 40 3.50 0.57 11.96
CA TRP A 40 4.64 0.31 11.07
C TRP A 40 5.01 1.59 10.31
N THR A 41 6.32 1.78 10.09
CA THR A 41 6.87 2.91 9.32
C THR A 41 8.01 2.40 8.43
N PHE A 42 8.01 2.86 7.19
CA PHE A 42 9.01 2.52 6.18
C PHE A 42 9.44 3.79 5.46
N ASP A 43 10.65 4.23 5.72
CA ASP A 43 11.30 5.43 5.15
C ASP A 43 12.30 5.08 4.04
N PHE A 44 12.56 3.79 3.81
CA PHE A 44 13.47 3.24 2.79
C PHE A 44 14.93 3.72 2.87
N GLU A 45 15.34 4.44 3.92
CA GLU A 45 16.69 4.99 4.05
C GLU A 45 17.77 3.91 4.18
N ASP A 46 17.41 2.68 4.54
CA ASP A 46 18.29 1.51 4.52
C ASP A 46 18.67 1.06 3.10
N GLY A 47 18.02 1.59 2.07
CA GLY A 47 18.26 1.29 0.67
C GLY A 47 17.70 -0.04 0.19
N THR A 48 16.81 -0.67 0.94
CA THR A 48 16.27 -1.98 0.60
C THR A 48 14.74 -1.97 0.46
N VAL A 49 14.23 -2.76 -0.50
CA VAL A 49 12.81 -3.07 -0.54
C VAL A 49 12.53 -4.10 0.55
N PRO A 50 11.59 -3.86 1.48
CA PRO A 50 11.36 -4.79 2.58
C PRO A 50 10.98 -6.20 2.10
N ARG A 51 11.73 -7.20 2.52
CA ARG A 51 11.59 -8.59 2.03
C ARG A 51 10.27 -9.26 2.40
N HIS A 52 9.59 -8.76 3.43
CA HIS A 52 8.28 -9.25 3.86
C HIS A 52 7.12 -8.67 3.03
N TRP A 53 7.37 -7.66 2.19
CA TRP A 53 6.38 -7.12 1.25
C TRP A 53 6.10 -8.11 0.13
N ILE A 54 4.83 -8.21 -0.29
CA ILE A 54 4.39 -9.13 -1.35
C ILE A 54 4.14 -8.32 -2.61
N GLY A 55 4.72 -8.74 -3.73
CA GLY A 55 4.55 -8.09 -5.04
C GLY A 55 5.54 -6.96 -5.34
N ALA A 56 6.40 -6.58 -4.40
CA ALA A 56 7.36 -5.49 -4.60
C ALA A 56 8.58 -5.89 -5.45
N GLY A 57 9.14 -7.10 -5.23
CA GLY A 57 10.45 -7.55 -5.66
C GLY A 57 10.92 -7.11 -7.06
N PRO A 58 10.35 -7.57 -8.19
CA PRO A 58 10.92 -7.26 -9.50
C PRO A 58 10.45 -5.92 -10.08
N ARG A 59 9.46 -5.27 -9.47
CA ARG A 59 8.78 -4.08 -10.03
C ARG A 59 9.07 -2.79 -9.28
N PHE A 60 9.72 -2.90 -8.14
CA PHE A 60 10.10 -1.78 -7.29
C PHE A 60 11.57 -1.90 -6.91
N LYS A 61 12.22 -0.79 -6.74
CA LYS A 61 13.58 -0.67 -6.23
C LYS A 61 13.67 0.53 -5.30
N VAL A 62 14.68 0.58 -4.46
CA VAL A 62 15.00 1.80 -3.73
C VAL A 62 16.02 2.58 -4.54
N THR A 63 15.80 3.89 -4.67
CA THR A 63 16.62 4.80 -5.47
C THR A 63 16.82 6.10 -4.70
N ASP A 64 18.00 6.69 -4.81
CA ASP A 64 18.24 8.05 -4.31
C ASP A 64 17.48 9.07 -5.17
N LEU A 65 16.77 9.97 -4.52
CA LEU A 65 16.08 11.09 -5.14
C LEU A 65 16.27 12.34 -4.26
N GLY A 66 17.17 13.22 -4.69
CA GLY A 66 17.44 14.46 -3.97
C GLY A 66 18.14 14.27 -2.62
N GLY A 67 18.97 13.23 -2.48
CA GLY A 67 19.75 12.96 -1.27
C GLY A 67 18.99 12.13 -0.21
N SER A 68 17.81 11.60 -0.55
CA SER A 68 17.06 10.71 0.32
C SER A 68 16.56 9.50 -0.49
N LYS A 69 16.53 8.33 0.12
CA LYS A 69 16.16 7.08 -0.55
C LYS A 69 14.65 6.91 -0.58
N ARG A 70 14.13 6.52 -1.74
CA ARG A 70 12.69 6.38 -2.00
C ARG A 70 12.39 5.04 -2.63
N LEU A 71 11.25 4.48 -2.31
CA LEU A 71 10.73 3.35 -3.05
C LEU A 71 10.28 3.83 -4.43
N HIS A 72 10.91 3.33 -5.46
CA HIS A 72 10.71 3.73 -6.85
C HIS A 72 10.05 2.62 -7.65
N LYS A 73 8.98 2.96 -8.34
CA LYS A 73 8.36 2.14 -9.37
C LYS A 73 8.69 2.72 -10.74
N PRO A 74 9.67 2.13 -11.47
CA PRO A 74 10.04 2.60 -12.79
C PRO A 74 8.89 2.42 -13.80
N PRO A 75 8.90 3.17 -14.91
CA PRO A 75 7.94 2.99 -15.98
C PRO A 75 8.08 1.60 -16.61
N VAL A 76 6.95 1.03 -16.99
CA VAL A 76 6.90 -0.25 -17.69
C VAL A 76 6.73 0.02 -19.18
N THR A 77 7.72 -0.40 -19.97
CA THR A 77 7.75 -0.19 -21.42
C THR A 77 7.01 -1.27 -22.20
N SER A 78 6.81 -2.44 -21.57
CA SER A 78 6.06 -3.55 -22.17
C SER A 78 5.35 -4.36 -21.09
N GLY A 79 4.14 -4.85 -21.38
CA GLY A 79 3.32 -5.61 -20.44
C GLY A 79 2.47 -4.74 -19.53
N LEU A 80 2.10 -5.28 -18.36
CA LEU A 80 1.22 -4.61 -17.41
C LEU A 80 1.98 -3.55 -16.60
N SER A 81 1.62 -2.28 -16.77
CA SER A 81 2.14 -1.15 -15.99
C SER A 81 1.61 -1.15 -14.54
N ARG A 82 0.48 -1.81 -14.31
CA ARG A 82 -0.15 -1.91 -12.98
C ARG A 82 0.60 -2.86 -12.06
N SER A 83 0.74 -2.45 -10.82
CA SER A 83 1.28 -3.28 -9.75
C SER A 83 0.61 -2.94 -8.44
N THR A 84 0.37 -3.98 -7.64
CA THR A 84 -0.04 -3.87 -6.25
C THR A 84 1.03 -4.48 -5.37
N VAL A 85 1.27 -3.88 -4.22
CA VAL A 85 2.14 -4.40 -3.18
C VAL A 85 1.36 -4.48 -1.90
N PHE A 86 1.45 -5.60 -1.21
CA PHE A 86 0.80 -5.82 0.08
C PHE A 86 1.85 -5.91 1.19
N VAL A 87 1.57 -5.27 2.32
CA VAL A 87 2.53 -5.00 3.41
C VAL A 87 2.11 -5.67 4.71
N GLY A 88 1.17 -6.56 4.70
CA GLY A 88 0.71 -7.19 5.93
C GLY A 88 -0.13 -8.43 5.70
N PRO A 89 -0.60 -9.06 6.77
CA PRO A 89 -1.56 -10.15 6.68
C PRO A 89 -2.89 -9.70 6.06
N ALA A 90 -3.52 -10.59 5.32
CA ALA A 90 -4.84 -10.33 4.73
C ALA A 90 -5.99 -10.28 5.77
N THR A 91 -5.71 -10.62 7.01
CA THR A 91 -6.65 -10.62 8.14
C THR A 91 -6.63 -9.33 8.96
N MET A 92 -5.95 -8.30 8.49
CA MET A 92 -5.88 -7.01 9.17
C MET A 92 -7.17 -6.21 9.00
N LYS A 93 -7.53 -5.46 10.04
CA LYS A 93 -8.69 -4.56 10.06
C LYS A 93 -8.48 -3.42 11.06
N GLY A 94 -9.27 -2.35 10.91
CA GLY A 94 -9.27 -1.23 11.85
C GLY A 94 -7.97 -0.43 11.86
N TYR A 95 -7.42 -0.12 10.68
CA TYR A 95 -6.18 0.63 10.54
C TYR A 95 -6.28 1.70 9.45
N THR A 96 -5.38 2.66 9.53
CA THR A 96 -5.20 3.73 8.56
C THR A 96 -3.84 3.55 7.87
N VAL A 97 -3.82 3.75 6.56
CA VAL A 97 -2.61 3.73 5.72
C VAL A 97 -2.28 5.15 5.27
N GLU A 98 -1.02 5.55 5.39
CA GLU A 98 -0.53 6.82 4.89
C GLU A 98 0.78 6.61 4.11
N ALA A 99 1.03 7.43 3.09
CA ALA A 99 2.33 7.51 2.44
C ALA A 99 2.50 8.85 1.72
N ASP A 100 3.75 9.18 1.45
CA ASP A 100 4.09 10.23 0.51
C ASP A 100 4.19 9.64 -0.89
N LEU A 101 3.62 10.33 -1.86
CA LEU A 101 3.50 9.92 -3.25
C LEU A 101 4.03 11.01 -4.16
N LEU A 102 4.81 10.64 -5.18
CA LEU A 102 5.26 11.55 -6.23
C LEU A 102 5.14 10.88 -7.59
N ALA A 103 4.56 11.59 -8.54
CA ALA A 103 4.45 11.19 -9.94
C ALA A 103 5.28 12.11 -10.83
N THR A 104 6.12 11.55 -11.70
CA THR A 104 6.80 12.33 -12.73
C THR A 104 5.95 12.40 -13.99
N ARG A 105 6.21 13.40 -14.84
CA ARG A 105 5.52 13.55 -16.12
C ARG A 105 6.47 13.33 -17.28
N GLN A 106 6.01 12.60 -18.30
CA GLN A 106 6.71 12.49 -19.59
C GLN A 106 5.76 12.92 -20.72
N GLY A 107 6.00 14.08 -21.29
CA GLY A 107 5.08 14.69 -22.24
C GLY A 107 3.72 14.99 -21.60
N ARG A 108 2.65 14.36 -22.07
CA ARG A 108 1.30 14.48 -21.51
C ARG A 108 0.93 13.34 -20.55
N ARG A 109 1.85 12.40 -20.30
CA ARG A 109 1.56 11.22 -19.47
C ARG A 109 1.89 11.48 -18.02
N LEU A 110 0.92 11.22 -17.16
CA LEU A 110 1.06 11.10 -15.70
C LEU A 110 0.61 9.70 -15.31
N PRO A 111 1.27 9.06 -14.34
CA PRO A 111 0.87 7.75 -13.84
C PRO A 111 -0.32 7.88 -12.88
N ASP A 112 -0.93 6.74 -12.58
CA ASP A 112 -1.87 6.63 -11.47
C ASP A 112 -1.15 5.94 -10.31
N MET A 113 -1.34 6.42 -9.08
CA MET A 113 -0.68 5.92 -7.87
C MET A 113 -1.66 5.92 -6.70
N GLY A 114 -1.37 5.16 -5.65
CA GLY A 114 -2.32 5.17 -4.54
C GLY A 114 -1.98 4.24 -3.39
N LEU A 115 -2.93 4.16 -2.46
CA LEU A 115 -2.88 3.37 -1.25
C LEU A 115 -3.93 2.27 -1.29
N ILE A 116 -3.63 1.15 -0.64
CA ILE A 116 -4.55 0.03 -0.45
C ILE A 116 -4.80 -0.13 1.04
N ASN A 117 -6.06 -0.25 1.43
CA ASN A 117 -6.48 -0.55 2.79
C ASN A 117 -7.71 -1.47 2.74
N GLN A 118 -7.57 -2.67 3.32
CA GLN A 118 -8.69 -3.60 3.53
C GLN A 118 -9.53 -3.87 2.25
N GLY A 119 -8.83 -4.06 1.09
CA GLY A 119 -9.49 -4.33 -0.19
C GLY A 119 -9.99 -3.09 -0.95
N TYR A 120 -9.88 -1.90 -0.36
CA TYR A 120 -10.15 -0.62 -1.02
C TYR A 120 -8.86 0.04 -1.48
N THR A 121 -8.96 0.81 -2.56
CA THR A 121 -7.86 1.63 -3.08
C THR A 121 -8.27 3.08 -3.11
N LEU A 122 -7.42 3.95 -2.60
CA LEU A 122 -7.42 5.38 -2.89
C LEU A 122 -6.49 5.60 -4.08
N ASP A 123 -7.06 5.79 -5.27
CA ASP A 123 -6.32 6.10 -6.49
C ASP A 123 -6.17 7.61 -6.66
N VAL A 124 -4.94 8.08 -6.78
CA VAL A 124 -4.57 9.42 -7.24
C VAL A 124 -4.32 9.31 -8.75
N MET A 125 -5.34 9.63 -9.53
CA MET A 125 -5.38 9.36 -10.96
C MET A 125 -4.80 10.53 -11.76
N GLY A 126 -3.51 10.47 -12.06
CA GLY A 126 -2.79 11.52 -12.79
C GLY A 126 -3.32 11.76 -14.20
N ARG A 127 -3.76 10.71 -14.90
CA ARG A 127 -4.33 10.83 -16.25
C ARG A 127 -5.71 11.47 -16.27
N GLN A 128 -6.52 11.23 -15.24
CA GLN A 128 -7.92 11.69 -15.17
C GLN A 128 -8.11 12.89 -14.26
N GLN A 129 -7.06 13.35 -13.57
CA GLN A 129 -7.06 14.50 -12.67
C GLN A 129 -8.17 14.40 -11.62
N LYS A 130 -8.21 13.25 -10.92
CA LYS A 130 -9.21 12.98 -9.87
C LYS A 130 -8.67 12.01 -8.83
N LEU A 131 -9.33 11.97 -7.68
CA LEU A 131 -9.24 10.87 -6.74
C LEU A 131 -10.37 9.87 -7.02
N GLN A 132 -10.10 8.60 -6.79
CA GLN A 132 -11.11 7.56 -6.80
C GLN A 132 -10.91 6.63 -5.59
N LEU A 133 -11.99 6.39 -4.85
CA LEU A 133 -12.10 5.25 -3.95
C LEU A 133 -12.80 4.13 -4.71
N ARG A 134 -12.26 2.92 -4.62
CA ARG A 134 -12.88 1.74 -5.26
C ARG A 134 -12.50 0.43 -4.60
N THR A 135 -13.32 -0.59 -4.81
CA THR A 135 -12.99 -1.99 -4.58
C THR A 135 -12.37 -2.62 -5.83
N TRP A 136 -11.73 -3.79 -5.68
CA TRP A 136 -11.14 -4.55 -6.79
C TRP A 136 -12.02 -5.73 -7.24
N GLY A 137 -13.04 -6.08 -6.47
CA GLY A 137 -13.93 -7.19 -6.80
C GLY A 137 -14.90 -6.81 -7.91
N ALA A 138 -14.99 -7.61 -8.95
CA ALA A 138 -15.92 -7.41 -10.07
C ALA A 138 -17.40 -7.44 -9.64
N GLU A 139 -17.71 -8.15 -8.55
CA GLU A 139 -19.05 -8.27 -7.98
C GLU A 139 -19.44 -7.10 -7.08
N LEU A 140 -18.46 -6.26 -6.71
CA LEU A 140 -18.60 -5.17 -5.76
C LEU A 140 -18.07 -3.87 -6.39
N ASP A 141 -18.50 -3.52 -7.60
CA ASP A 141 -18.05 -2.30 -8.28
C ASP A 141 -18.59 -1.04 -7.56
N LYS A 142 -18.00 -0.80 -6.38
CA LYS A 142 -18.28 0.36 -5.56
C LYS A 142 -17.18 1.37 -5.76
N SER A 143 -17.56 2.57 -6.14
CA SER A 143 -16.60 3.63 -6.32
C SER A 143 -17.19 4.99 -5.96
N ALA A 144 -16.32 5.87 -5.48
CA ALA A 144 -16.56 7.30 -5.35
C ALA A 144 -15.46 8.06 -6.09
N ASN A 145 -15.77 9.25 -6.59
CA ASN A 145 -14.82 10.09 -7.31
C ASN A 145 -14.87 11.53 -6.77
N ALA A 146 -13.72 12.19 -6.73
CA ALA A 146 -13.60 13.61 -6.41
C ALA A 146 -12.61 14.28 -7.37
N PRO A 147 -12.87 15.49 -7.88
CA PRO A 147 -11.89 16.25 -8.66
C PRO A 147 -10.61 16.46 -7.84
N PHE A 148 -9.46 16.28 -8.46
CA PHE A 148 -8.17 16.53 -7.83
C PHE A 148 -7.11 16.80 -8.91
N ALA A 149 -6.50 17.98 -8.86
CA ALA A 149 -5.43 18.37 -9.78
C ALA A 149 -4.11 17.73 -9.31
N VAL A 150 -3.62 16.74 -10.05
CA VAL A 150 -2.32 16.12 -9.81
C VAL A 150 -1.25 16.90 -10.57
N GLU A 151 -0.39 17.59 -9.82
CA GLU A 151 0.78 18.29 -10.38
C GLU A 151 1.96 17.31 -10.50
N PRO A 152 2.67 17.30 -11.64
CA PRO A 152 3.87 16.49 -11.76
C PRO A 152 4.98 16.98 -10.84
N ASP A 153 5.87 16.07 -10.47
CA ASP A 153 7.07 16.34 -9.67
C ASP A 153 6.75 17.02 -8.30
N THR A 154 5.51 16.82 -7.83
CA THR A 154 5.01 17.32 -6.57
C THR A 154 4.78 16.17 -5.59
N TRP A 155 5.34 16.27 -4.40
CA TRP A 155 5.08 15.34 -3.32
C TRP A 155 3.71 15.60 -2.69
N TYR A 156 2.93 14.54 -2.58
CA TYR A 156 1.65 14.54 -1.88
C TYR A 156 1.71 13.59 -0.69
N ARG A 157 1.09 13.97 0.43
CA ARG A 157 0.73 13.04 1.48
C ARG A 157 -0.65 12.50 1.21
N ALA A 158 -0.82 11.18 1.23
CA ALA A 158 -2.10 10.52 1.09
C ALA A 158 -2.44 9.74 2.36
N LYS A 159 -3.72 9.70 2.71
CA LYS A 159 -4.27 8.95 3.86
C LYS A 159 -5.53 8.21 3.43
N LEU A 160 -5.59 6.93 3.75
CA LEU A 160 -6.74 6.05 3.48
C LEU A 160 -7.14 5.32 4.77
N ARG A 161 -8.37 5.54 5.21
CA ARG A 161 -8.96 4.93 6.40
C ARG A 161 -10.21 4.13 6.05
N VAL A 162 -10.37 2.98 6.67
CA VAL A 162 -11.56 2.14 6.61
C VAL A 162 -12.10 1.96 8.02
N ASP A 163 -13.33 2.37 8.25
CA ASP A 163 -14.05 2.15 9.49
C ASP A 163 -15.19 1.15 9.25
N VAL A 164 -15.28 0.15 10.10
CA VAL A 164 -16.25 -0.96 9.98
C VAL A 164 -17.21 -0.93 11.17
N ALA A 165 -18.50 -1.00 10.87
CA ALA A 165 -19.58 -1.08 11.87
C ALA A 165 -20.58 -2.18 11.46
N GLY A 166 -20.39 -3.40 11.97
CA GLY A 166 -21.12 -4.59 11.51
C GLY A 166 -20.80 -4.89 10.05
N ASP A 167 -21.81 -5.05 9.20
CA ASP A 167 -21.66 -5.30 7.78
C ASP A 167 -21.42 -4.02 6.93
N LYS A 168 -21.57 -2.85 7.55
CA LYS A 168 -21.41 -1.55 6.92
C LYS A 168 -20.07 -0.93 7.24
N GLY A 169 -19.60 -0.06 6.37
CA GLY A 169 -18.39 0.70 6.62
C GLY A 169 -18.32 2.00 5.86
N THR A 170 -17.41 2.85 6.32
CA THR A 170 -17.07 4.12 5.67
C THR A 170 -15.61 4.10 5.28
N VAL A 171 -15.34 4.28 4.00
CA VAL A 171 -13.99 4.41 3.44
C VAL A 171 -13.72 5.87 3.18
N ARG A 172 -12.63 6.41 3.72
CA ARG A 172 -12.30 7.84 3.62
C ARG A 172 -10.88 8.02 3.15
N GLY A 173 -10.71 8.94 2.19
CA GLY A 173 -9.41 9.31 1.66
C GLY A 173 -9.19 10.81 1.67
N LYS A 174 -7.95 11.22 1.90
CA LYS A 174 -7.51 12.59 1.66
C LYS A 174 -6.09 12.64 1.11
N VAL A 175 -5.85 13.65 0.29
CA VAL A 175 -4.56 13.89 -0.35
C VAL A 175 -4.27 15.37 -0.31
N TRP A 176 -3.04 15.75 0.11
CA TRP A 176 -2.59 17.13 0.18
C TRP A 176 -1.11 17.23 -0.16
N LYS A 177 -0.62 18.41 -0.51
CA LYS A 177 0.80 18.61 -0.81
C LYS A 177 1.65 18.37 0.46
N LYS A 178 2.73 17.61 0.33
CA LYS A 178 3.67 17.39 1.44
C LYS A 178 4.23 18.72 1.92
N GLY A 179 4.21 18.92 3.23
CA GLY A 179 4.63 20.17 3.87
C GLY A 179 3.48 21.15 4.16
N GLU A 180 2.31 20.96 3.56
CA GLU A 180 1.11 21.68 3.97
C GLU A 180 0.45 20.99 5.18
N PRO A 181 -0.32 21.74 6.00
CA PRO A 181 -1.10 21.13 7.08
C PRO A 181 -2.08 20.08 6.56
N GLU A 182 -2.27 19.00 7.33
CA GLU A 182 -3.29 18.00 7.01
C GLU A 182 -4.68 18.65 7.01
N PRO A 183 -5.48 18.52 5.90
CA PRO A 183 -6.84 19.04 5.88
C PRO A 183 -7.72 18.39 6.95
N GLU A 184 -8.56 19.17 7.62
CA GLU A 184 -9.53 18.62 8.59
C GLU A 184 -10.55 17.72 7.89
N ALA A 185 -11.08 18.16 6.75
CA ALA A 185 -12.06 17.40 5.97
C ALA A 185 -11.43 16.30 5.15
N TRP A 186 -12.14 15.18 5.01
CA TRP A 186 -11.81 14.15 4.05
C TRP A 186 -12.12 14.63 2.63
N THR A 187 -11.18 14.41 1.70
CA THR A 187 -11.34 14.84 0.30
C THR A 187 -12.37 13.98 -0.44
N ILE A 188 -12.47 12.72 -0.05
CA ILE A 188 -13.36 11.74 -0.68
C ILE A 188 -13.84 10.73 0.36
N SER A 189 -15.11 10.30 0.26
CA SER A 189 -15.72 9.30 1.12
C SER A 189 -16.58 8.34 0.32
N LEU A 190 -16.65 7.10 0.74
CA LEU A 190 -17.50 6.05 0.19
C LEU A 190 -18.18 5.31 1.34
N GLU A 191 -19.51 5.36 1.37
CA GLU A 191 -20.31 4.52 2.27
C GLU A 191 -20.53 3.16 1.62
N ASP A 192 -20.13 2.09 2.33
CA ASP A 192 -20.27 0.72 1.85
C ASP A 192 -21.28 -0.06 2.71
N PRO A 193 -22.44 -0.44 2.16
CA PRO A 193 -23.44 -1.21 2.88
C PRO A 193 -23.04 -2.68 3.12
N ILE A 194 -22.01 -3.18 2.41
CA ILE A 194 -21.43 -4.51 2.58
C ILE A 194 -19.91 -4.34 2.52
N VAL A 195 -19.35 -3.91 3.64
CA VAL A 195 -17.93 -3.55 3.74
C VAL A 195 -17.03 -4.78 3.67
N VAL A 196 -15.86 -4.63 3.04
CA VAL A 196 -14.80 -5.63 3.14
C VAL A 196 -14.30 -5.65 4.59
N GLN A 197 -14.42 -6.79 5.26
CA GLN A 197 -14.21 -6.91 6.71
C GLN A 197 -12.72 -6.89 7.11
N GLU A 198 -11.85 -7.40 6.24
CA GLU A 198 -10.40 -7.51 6.50
C GLU A 198 -9.61 -7.49 5.20
N GLY A 199 -8.35 -7.15 5.28
CA GLY A 199 -7.43 -7.14 4.14
C GLY A 199 -6.09 -6.53 4.49
N ALA A 200 -5.08 -6.74 3.66
CA ALA A 200 -3.75 -6.21 3.86
C ALA A 200 -3.64 -4.73 3.45
N PRO A 201 -2.84 -3.92 4.16
CA PRO A 201 -2.42 -2.61 3.68
C PRO A 201 -1.46 -2.73 2.49
N GLY A 202 -1.37 -1.68 1.68
CA GLY A 202 -0.45 -1.72 0.55
C GLY A 202 -0.40 -0.43 -0.27
N ILE A 203 0.28 -0.53 -1.40
CA ILE A 203 0.41 0.53 -2.39
C ILE A 203 -0.01 0.03 -3.78
N TYR A 204 -0.46 0.95 -4.60
CA TYR A 204 -0.87 0.74 -5.98
C TYR A 204 -0.15 1.72 -6.91
N GLY A 205 0.26 1.24 -8.09
CA GLY A 205 0.80 2.11 -9.12
C GLY A 205 0.60 1.57 -10.52
N ASP A 206 0.14 2.45 -11.43
CA ASP A 206 0.10 2.23 -12.87
C ASP A 206 1.16 3.13 -13.53
N SER A 207 2.41 2.65 -13.57
CA SER A 207 3.58 3.43 -13.92
C SER A 207 3.79 3.54 -15.43
N VAL A 208 3.03 4.39 -16.08
CA VAL A 208 3.33 4.85 -17.45
C VAL A 208 4.52 5.83 -17.49
N THR A 209 4.84 6.42 -16.33
CA THR A 209 6.04 7.20 -16.00
C THR A 209 6.52 6.80 -14.61
N GLU A 210 7.52 7.46 -14.05
CA GLU A 210 8.07 7.10 -12.75
C GLU A 210 7.13 7.49 -11.59
N ILE A 211 7.03 6.60 -10.60
CA ILE A 211 6.31 6.84 -9.34
C ILE A 211 7.29 6.60 -8.20
N TYR A 212 7.25 7.48 -7.20
CA TYR A 212 8.01 7.34 -5.97
C TYR A 212 7.06 7.33 -4.76
N TYR A 213 7.43 6.52 -3.77
CA TYR A 213 6.75 6.42 -2.47
C TYR A 213 7.75 6.62 -1.36
N ASP A 214 7.28 7.26 -0.28
CA ASP A 214 8.07 7.47 0.91
C ASP A 214 7.20 7.49 2.16
N ASP A 215 7.83 7.38 3.33
CA ASP A 215 7.17 7.51 4.64
C ASP A 215 5.85 6.70 4.73
N PHE A 216 5.88 5.46 4.19
CA PHE A 216 4.73 4.58 4.26
C PHE A 216 4.47 4.15 5.69
N THR A 217 3.27 4.40 6.19
CA THR A 217 2.89 4.08 7.57
C THR A 217 1.56 3.33 7.63
N VAL A 218 1.44 2.45 8.61
CA VAL A 218 0.19 1.78 8.98
C VAL A 218 -0.03 1.96 10.47
N LYS A 219 -1.17 2.52 10.86
CA LYS A 219 -1.52 2.83 12.26
C LYS A 219 -2.89 2.27 12.60
N VAL A 220 -3.11 1.91 13.85
CA VAL A 220 -4.46 1.56 14.35
C VAL A 220 -5.38 2.77 14.19
N ASN A 221 -6.64 2.53 13.82
CA ASN A 221 -7.65 3.60 13.81
C ASN A 221 -7.87 4.14 15.23
N GLU A 222 -7.89 5.44 15.36
CA GLU A 222 -8.29 6.16 16.58
C GLU A 222 -9.81 6.32 16.61
#